data_e896ce914aebef8d01dcb72eeb89d15d
#
_entry.id   e896ce914aebef8d01dcb72eeb89d15d
#
_cell.length_a   1.000
_cell.length_b   1.000
_cell.length_c   1.000
_cell.angle_alpha   90.00
_cell.angle_beta   90.00
_cell.angle_gamma   90.00
#
_symmetry.space_group_name_H-M   'P 1'
#
loop_
_entity.id
_entity.type
_entity.pdbx_description
1 polymer ?
#
loop_
_entity_poly.entity_id
_entity_poly.type
_entity_poly.pdbx_seq_one_letter_code
_entity_poly.pdbx_strand_id
1 'polypeptide(L)' 'MELNAGGDLLEKSLDRLNLSNRFGVQVVLIVRGKVTIFPVSASNIVMPGDRLVLVGPSESLHQVAKLAEK' A
#
# COMPACT_ATOMS: atom_id res chain seq x y z
N MET A 1 -8.53 4.39 4.01
CA MET A 1 -8.96 3.11 3.41
C MET A 1 -8.01 2.01 3.81
N GLU A 2 -8.54 0.86 4.12
CA GLU A 2 -7.75 -0.32 4.44
C GLU A 2 -7.82 -1.29 3.27
N LEU A 3 -6.66 -1.78 2.85
CA LEU A 3 -6.54 -2.61 1.65
C LEU A 3 -5.65 -3.82 1.94
N ASN A 4 -6.13 -5.00 1.60
CA ASN A 4 -5.31 -6.20 1.67
C ASN A 4 -4.28 -6.19 0.54
N ALA A 5 -3.03 -6.45 0.87
CA ALA A 5 -1.96 -6.50 -0.12
C ALA A 5 -2.19 -7.67 -1.08
N GLY A 6 -2.00 -7.43 -2.35
CA GLY A 6 -2.19 -8.44 -3.36
C GLY A 6 -1.71 -7.97 -4.73
N GLY A 7 -1.79 -8.86 -5.70
CA GLY A 7 -1.53 -8.53 -7.11
C GLY A 7 -0.21 -7.82 -7.36
N ASP A 8 -0.30 -6.72 -8.08
CA ASP A 8 0.87 -5.94 -8.48
C ASP A 8 1.54 -5.17 -7.34
N LEU A 9 0.94 -5.16 -6.15
CA LEU A 9 1.56 -4.50 -5.00
C LEU A 9 2.58 -5.39 -4.30
N LEU A 10 2.49 -6.70 -4.48
CA LEU A 10 3.31 -7.65 -3.73
C LEU A 10 4.78 -7.60 -4.11
N GLU A 11 5.62 -7.76 -3.09
CA GLU A 11 7.07 -7.89 -3.22
C GLU A 11 7.76 -6.67 -3.82
N LYS A 12 7.10 -5.52 -3.75
CA LYS A 12 7.65 -4.24 -4.21
C LYS A 12 7.77 -3.29 -3.04
N SER A 13 8.83 -2.47 -3.04
CA SER A 13 8.99 -1.43 -2.04
C SER A 13 8.00 -0.30 -2.27
N LEU A 14 7.69 0.46 -1.23
CA LEU A 14 6.82 1.63 -1.36
C LEU A 14 7.40 2.65 -2.33
N ASP A 15 8.72 2.80 -2.34
CA ASP A 15 9.41 3.67 -3.27
C ASP A 15 9.18 3.24 -4.72
N ARG A 16 9.28 1.94 -4.98
CA ARG A 16 9.07 1.40 -6.32
C ARG A 16 7.63 1.55 -6.78
N LEU A 17 6.67 1.35 -5.87
CA LEU A 17 5.25 1.53 -6.17
C LEU A 17 4.91 2.99 -6.45
N ASN A 18 5.60 3.91 -5.78
CA ASN A 18 5.47 5.34 -6.01
C ASN A 18 4.02 5.84 -6.02
N LEU A 19 3.20 5.32 -5.09
CA LEU A 19 1.77 5.62 -5.05
C LEU A 19 1.47 7.10 -4.85
N SER A 20 2.33 7.77 -4.09
CA SER A 20 2.19 9.20 -3.82
C SER A 20 2.26 10.03 -5.09
N ASN A 21 3.27 9.79 -5.94
CA ASN A 21 3.43 10.55 -7.19
C ASN A 21 2.49 10.08 -8.30
N ARG A 22 2.22 8.77 -8.36
CA ARG A 22 1.38 8.22 -9.42
C ARG A 22 -0.10 8.47 -9.20
N PHE A 23 -0.55 8.40 -7.96
CA PHE A 23 -1.99 8.44 -7.64
C PHE A 23 -2.35 9.48 -6.58
N GLY A 24 -1.38 10.12 -5.95
CA GLY A 24 -1.66 10.99 -4.81
C GLY A 24 -2.12 10.24 -3.57
N VAL A 25 -1.73 8.97 -3.45
CA VAL A 25 -2.13 8.10 -2.34
C VAL A 25 -0.94 7.90 -1.41
N GLN A 26 -1.19 8.06 -0.10
CA GLN A 26 -0.17 7.89 0.92
C GLN A 26 -0.43 6.59 1.70
N VAL A 27 0.60 5.78 1.88
CA VAL A 27 0.53 4.64 2.79
C VAL A 27 0.85 5.16 4.18
N VAL A 28 -0.09 5.07 5.10
CA VAL A 28 0.07 5.57 6.47
C VAL A 28 0.76 4.55 7.35
N LEU A 29 0.31 3.29 7.29
CA LEU A 29 0.92 2.21 8.06
C LEU A 29 0.63 0.87 7.38
N ILE A 30 1.39 -0.14 7.78
CA ILE A 30 1.23 -1.50 7.31
C ILE A 30 0.99 -2.39 8.53
N VAL A 31 -0.08 -3.21 8.47
CA VAL A 31 -0.33 -4.21 9.52
C VAL A 31 0.10 -5.57 8.99
N ARG A 32 1.10 -6.16 9.64
CA ARG A 32 1.67 -7.46 9.27
C ARG A 32 1.49 -8.43 10.43
N GLY A 33 0.45 -9.27 10.34
CA GLY A 33 0.08 -10.13 11.45
C GLY A 33 -0.30 -9.30 12.67
N LYS A 34 0.45 -9.46 13.77
CA LYS A 34 0.23 -8.68 15.00
C LYS A 34 1.14 -7.45 15.09
N VAL A 35 1.93 -7.20 14.05
CA VAL A 35 2.89 -6.10 14.04
C VAL A 35 2.36 -4.95 13.21
N THR A 36 2.40 -3.75 13.76
CA THR A 36 2.08 -2.52 13.03
C THR A 36 3.38 -1.82 12.66
N ILE A 37 3.60 -1.62 11.37
CA ILE A 37 4.77 -0.91 10.86
C ILE A 37 4.39 0.56 10.69
N PHE A 38 4.93 1.40 11.56
CA PHE A 38 4.64 2.84 11.56
C PHE A 38 5.78 3.59 12.28
N PRO A 39 6.29 4.67 11.69
CA PRO A 39 6.00 5.14 10.34
C PRO A 39 6.58 4.21 9.28
N VAL A 40 5.98 4.22 8.10
CA VAL A 40 6.51 3.46 6.97
C VAL A 40 7.67 4.20 6.33
N SER A 41 8.57 3.47 5.69
CA SER A 41 9.67 4.06 4.93
C SER A 41 9.60 3.60 3.48
N ALA A 42 10.30 4.35 2.62
CA ALA A 42 10.33 4.04 1.18
C ALA A 42 10.86 2.64 0.88
N SER A 43 11.71 2.10 1.76
CA SER A 43 12.32 0.79 1.59
C SER A 43 11.43 -0.36 2.10
N ASN A 44 10.32 -0.08 2.76
CA ASN A 44 9.41 -1.13 3.19
C ASN A 44 8.84 -1.88 1.99
N ILE A 45 8.89 -3.20 2.04
CA ILE A 45 8.39 -4.06 0.98
C ILE A 45 7.02 -4.61 1.38
N VAL A 46 6.06 -4.54 0.46
CA VAL A 46 4.72 -5.07 0.67
C VAL A 46 4.76 -6.59 0.52
N MET A 47 4.32 -7.29 1.53
CA MET A 47 4.37 -8.76 1.57
C MET A 47 2.96 -9.35 1.56
N PRO A 48 2.81 -10.61 1.11
CA PRO A 48 1.51 -11.28 1.18
C PRO A 48 0.98 -11.31 2.60
N GLY A 49 -0.31 -11.02 2.75
CA GLY A 49 -0.96 -10.98 4.06
C GLY A 49 -0.92 -9.62 4.74
N ASP A 50 -0.17 -8.66 4.21
CA ASP A 50 -0.14 -7.31 4.76
C ASP A 50 -1.48 -6.61 4.54
N ARG A 51 -1.85 -5.75 5.49
CA ARG A 51 -2.95 -4.80 5.29
C ARG A 51 -2.35 -3.41 5.27
N LEU A 52 -2.71 -2.65 4.26
CA LEU A 52 -2.21 -1.29 4.06
C LEU A 52 -3.31 -0.31 4.44
N VAL A 53 -2.96 0.70 5.23
CA VAL A 53 -3.87 1.81 5.52
C VAL A 53 -3.46 2.97 4.63
N LEU A 54 -4.38 3.39 3.77
CA LEU A 54 -4.13 4.38 2.71
C LEU A 54 -4.97 5.62 2.90
N VAL A 55 -4.42 6.76 2.51
CA VAL A 55 -5.11 8.05 2.50
C VAL A 55 -4.91 8.68 1.14
N GLY A 56 -5.99 9.22 0.58
CA GLY A 56 -5.93 9.89 -0.72
C GLY A 56 -7.32 10.11 -1.29
N PRO A 57 -7.41 10.70 -2.50
CA PRO A 57 -8.70 10.88 -3.18
C PRO A 57 -9.39 9.54 -3.45
N SER A 58 -10.71 9.51 -3.37
CA SER A 58 -11.49 8.27 -3.54
C SER A 58 -11.20 7.56 -4.85
N GLU A 59 -11.13 8.29 -5.95
CA GLU A 59 -10.85 7.70 -7.25
C GLU A 59 -9.47 7.07 -7.31
N SER A 60 -8.49 7.73 -6.71
CA SER A 60 -7.13 7.23 -6.66
C SER A 60 -7.03 5.97 -5.79
N LEU A 61 -7.75 5.95 -4.68
CA LEU A 61 -7.81 4.76 -3.82
C LEU A 61 -8.39 3.57 -4.57
N HIS A 62 -9.42 3.78 -5.40
CA HIS A 62 -10.00 2.73 -6.22
C HIS A 62 -8.99 2.19 -7.24
N GLN A 63 -8.18 3.08 -7.84
CA GLN A 63 -7.15 2.67 -8.78
C GLN A 63 -6.09 1.80 -8.12
N VAL A 64 -5.68 2.17 -6.91
CA VAL A 64 -4.72 1.37 -6.15
C VAL A 64 -5.32 0.01 -5.77
N ALA A 65 -6.60 -0.01 -5.38
CA ALA A 65 -7.29 -1.27 -5.07
C ALA A 65 -7.30 -2.22 -6.27
N LYS A 66 -7.46 -1.69 -7.48
CA LYS A 66 -7.39 -2.51 -8.70
C LYS A 66 -6.03 -3.14 -8.92
N LEU A 67 -4.96 -2.44 -8.56
CA LEU A 67 -3.61 -3.00 -8.63
C LEU A 67 -3.47 -4.20 -7.69
N ALA A 68 -4.12 -4.17 -6.56
CA ALA A 68 -4.08 -5.26 -5.57
C ALA A 68 -4.84 -6.50 -6.05
N GLU A 69 -5.72 -6.37 -7.04
CA GLU A 69 -6.51 -7.47 -7.59
C GLU A 69 -5.80 -8.21 -8.73
N LYS A 70 -4.73 -7.65 -9.27
CA LYS A 70 -4.04 -8.22 -10.43
C LYS A 70 -2.96 -9.25 -9.99
#